data_8950ae88809858fd8ceaac99de88c4ad
#
_entry.id   8950ae88809858fd8ceaac99de88c4ad
#
_cell.length_a   1.000
_cell.length_b   1.000
_cell.length_c   1.000
_cell.angle_alpha   90.00
_cell.angle_beta   90.00
_cell.angle_gamma   90.00
#
_symmetry.space_group_name_H-M   'P 1'
#
loop_
_entity.id
_entity.type
_entity.pdbx_description
1 polymer ?
#
loop_
_entity_poly.entity_id
_entity_poly.type
_entity_poly.pdbx_seq_one_letter_code
_entity_poly.pdbx_strand_id
1 'polypeptide(L)'
;MSRFFRSFALCFALVCASLFALAQPAEAKVRVSFHSFNGSVLFGRYPHTFVVFEGTLDETGQAVNENFGFTAKTAGPAVLAGPVTHAIWVEEPKWIGKTNRHFTLTVDDATYRKMRAEVEAWRNAPGKYYDLDTRNCIHFVGKIAQIGGLKVDYPKSMLRKPRSWLNHISELNPQLGAKPIRG
;
A
#
# COMPACT_ATOMS: atom_id res chain seq x y z
N MET A 1 45.04 10.05 -46.26
CA MET A 1 44.76 9.30 -44.99
C MET A 1 43.82 10.01 -44.01
N SER A 2 43.32 11.24 -44.21
CA SER A 2 42.56 12.00 -43.18
C SER A 2 41.02 11.87 -43.25
N ARG A 3 40.42 11.45 -44.35
CA ARG A 3 38.95 11.34 -44.47
C ARG A 3 38.37 10.06 -43.87
N PHE A 4 39.07 8.95 -43.95
CA PHE A 4 38.63 7.67 -43.37
C PHE A 4 38.62 7.68 -41.84
N PHE A 5 39.58 8.31 -41.18
CA PHE A 5 39.64 8.43 -39.73
C PHE A 5 38.52 9.32 -39.14
N ARG A 6 38.12 10.37 -39.87
CA ARG A 6 37.02 11.27 -39.44
C ARG A 6 35.66 10.58 -39.51
N SER A 7 35.42 9.77 -40.54
CA SER A 7 34.16 9.03 -40.69
C SER A 7 34.04 7.93 -39.66
N PHE A 8 35.14 7.23 -39.32
CA PHE A 8 35.12 6.17 -38.28
C PHE A 8 34.88 6.74 -36.88
N ALA A 9 35.48 7.86 -36.53
CA ALA A 9 35.28 8.55 -35.26
C ALA A 9 33.83 9.07 -35.12
N LEU A 10 33.21 9.54 -36.19
CA LEU A 10 31.83 10.03 -36.16
C LEU A 10 30.81 8.89 -35.97
N CYS A 11 31.02 7.76 -36.66
CA CYS A 11 30.16 6.55 -36.47
C CYS A 11 30.29 5.97 -35.08
N PHE A 12 31.51 5.93 -34.50
CA PHE A 12 31.71 5.43 -33.15
C PHE A 12 31.06 6.34 -32.09
N ALA A 13 31.15 7.67 -32.25
CA ALA A 13 30.51 8.63 -31.36
C ALA A 13 28.97 8.52 -31.42
N LEU A 14 28.39 8.31 -32.62
CA LEU A 14 26.95 8.14 -32.81
C LEU A 14 26.44 6.82 -32.17
N VAL A 15 27.19 5.73 -32.29
CA VAL A 15 26.85 4.43 -31.67
C VAL A 15 26.96 4.51 -30.15
N CYS A 16 27.98 5.17 -29.60
CA CYS A 16 28.08 5.39 -28.15
C CYS A 16 26.94 6.30 -27.62
N ALA A 17 26.58 7.36 -28.33
CA ALA A 17 25.47 8.24 -27.95
C ALA A 17 24.10 7.52 -27.97
N SER A 18 23.88 6.60 -28.94
CA SER A 18 22.65 5.82 -29.00
C SER A 18 22.56 4.75 -27.90
N LEU A 19 23.68 4.20 -27.41
CA LEU A 19 23.71 3.28 -26.29
C LEU A 19 23.43 3.95 -24.96
N PHE A 20 23.85 5.21 -24.77
CA PHE A 20 23.51 6.01 -23.59
C PHE A 20 22.04 6.47 -23.56
N ALA A 21 21.41 6.66 -24.72
CA ALA A 21 20.00 7.07 -24.78
C ALA A 21 19.01 5.92 -24.46
N LEU A 22 19.44 4.65 -24.47
CA LEU A 22 18.60 3.50 -24.18
C LEU A 22 18.61 3.06 -22.71
N ALA A 23 19.51 3.61 -21.89
CA ALA A 23 19.55 3.37 -20.45
C ALA A 23 18.80 4.48 -19.71
N GLN A 24 17.51 4.67 -20.00
CA GLN A 24 16.66 5.31 -19.01
C GLN A 24 16.52 4.32 -17.86
N PRO A 25 16.96 4.64 -16.63
CA PRO A 25 16.67 3.81 -15.48
C PRO A 25 15.14 3.64 -15.46
N ALA A 26 14.66 2.41 -15.52
CA ALA A 26 13.26 2.15 -15.24
C ALA A 26 13.00 2.80 -13.87
N GLU A 27 12.15 3.84 -13.88
CA GLU A 27 11.82 4.59 -12.66
C GLU A 27 11.19 3.57 -11.70
N ALA A 28 12.04 3.01 -10.83
CA ALA A 28 11.64 2.03 -9.85
C ALA A 28 10.67 2.75 -8.92
N LYS A 29 9.50 2.19 -8.71
CA LYS A 29 8.44 2.80 -7.90
C LYS A 29 7.77 1.72 -7.09
N VAL A 30 7.48 2.06 -5.86
CA VAL A 30 6.67 1.17 -5.02
C VAL A 30 5.20 1.45 -5.27
N ARG A 31 4.46 0.42 -5.63
CA ARG A 31 3.00 0.45 -5.71
C ARG A 31 2.43 0.06 -4.36
N VAL A 32 1.50 0.87 -3.87
CA VAL A 32 0.76 0.63 -2.64
C VAL A 32 -0.69 0.38 -2.99
N SER A 33 -1.13 -0.86 -2.89
CA SER A 33 -2.51 -1.26 -3.18
C SER A 33 -3.34 -1.37 -1.90
N PHE A 34 -4.56 -0.87 -1.95
CA PHE A 34 -5.49 -0.84 -0.82
C PHE A 34 -6.56 -1.90 -0.99
N HIS A 35 -6.62 -2.83 -0.05
CA HIS A 35 -7.42 -4.04 -0.14
C HIS A 35 -8.45 -4.16 0.97
N SER A 36 -9.58 -4.79 0.67
CA SER A 36 -10.56 -5.24 1.67
C SER A 36 -11.07 -6.64 1.39
N PHE A 37 -11.56 -7.28 2.43
CA PHE A 37 -12.41 -8.46 2.30
C PHE A 37 -13.59 -8.40 3.30
N ASN A 38 -14.70 -9.02 2.91
CA ASN A 38 -15.91 -8.94 3.73
C ASN A 38 -15.85 -9.85 4.96
N GLY A 39 -15.04 -10.89 4.91
CA GLY A 39 -14.96 -11.88 5.95
C GLY A 39 -16.30 -12.63 6.17
N SER A 40 -16.27 -13.55 7.13
CA SER A 40 -17.45 -14.19 7.68
C SER A 40 -17.23 -14.45 9.16
N VAL A 41 -18.08 -13.89 9.98
CA VAL A 41 -18.02 -14.07 11.45
C VAL A 41 -18.15 -15.56 11.82
N LEU A 42 -18.94 -16.32 11.05
CA LEU A 42 -19.16 -17.76 11.24
C LEU A 42 -17.87 -18.59 11.02
N PHE A 43 -16.94 -18.08 10.21
CA PHE A 43 -15.66 -18.75 9.93
C PHE A 43 -14.47 -18.04 10.59
N GLY A 44 -14.70 -17.18 11.59
CA GLY A 44 -13.65 -16.50 12.34
C GLY A 44 -12.82 -15.48 11.54
N ARG A 45 -13.27 -15.14 10.32
CA ARG A 45 -12.60 -14.17 9.46
C ARG A 45 -13.45 -12.89 9.39
N TYR A 46 -13.13 -11.92 10.20
CA TYR A 46 -13.88 -10.67 10.28
C TYR A 46 -13.60 -9.76 9.07
N PRO A 47 -14.55 -8.87 8.69
CA PRO A 47 -14.30 -7.85 7.68
C PRO A 47 -13.03 -7.06 7.99
N HIS A 48 -12.15 -6.91 6.99
CA HIS A 48 -10.84 -6.34 7.20
C HIS A 48 -10.36 -5.50 6.01
N THR A 49 -9.43 -4.58 6.27
CA THR A 49 -8.69 -3.84 5.25
C THR A 49 -7.20 -3.84 5.58
N PHE A 50 -6.37 -3.83 4.53
CA PHE A 50 -4.92 -3.89 4.62
C PHE A 50 -4.29 -3.26 3.36
N VAL A 51 -2.99 -3.05 3.40
CA VAL A 51 -2.20 -2.52 2.28
C VAL A 51 -1.20 -3.55 1.79
N VAL A 52 -0.94 -3.54 0.48
CA VAL A 52 0.08 -4.37 -0.18
C VAL A 52 1.08 -3.44 -0.84
N PHE A 53 2.37 -3.65 -0.58
CA PHE A 53 3.49 -2.92 -1.17
C PHE A 53 4.21 -3.83 -2.15
N GLU A 54 4.35 -3.41 -3.41
CA GLU A 54 5.02 -4.16 -4.47
C GLU A 54 5.85 -3.24 -5.33
N GLY A 55 7.05 -3.64 -5.71
CA GLY A 55 7.89 -2.86 -6.61
C GLY A 55 9.38 -3.01 -6.33
N THR A 56 10.13 -1.96 -6.61
CA THR A 56 11.57 -1.90 -6.39
C THR A 56 11.94 -0.52 -5.91
N LEU A 57 12.86 -0.43 -4.96
CA LEU A 57 13.40 0.85 -4.48
C LEU A 57 14.38 1.41 -5.51
N ASP A 58 14.23 2.69 -5.84
CA ASP A 58 15.10 3.41 -6.78
C ASP A 58 16.54 3.45 -6.30
N GLU A 59 16.74 3.79 -5.02
CA GLU A 59 18.07 4.02 -4.46
C GLU A 59 18.92 2.75 -4.35
N THR A 60 18.29 1.58 -4.16
CA THR A 60 19.01 0.35 -3.83
C THR A 60 18.78 -0.79 -4.80
N GLY A 61 17.76 -0.71 -5.67
CA GLY A 61 17.30 -1.84 -6.50
C GLY A 61 16.65 -2.97 -5.69
N GLN A 62 16.41 -2.76 -4.39
CA GLN A 62 15.80 -3.77 -3.53
C GLN A 62 14.33 -4.01 -3.92
N ALA A 63 13.97 -5.27 -4.14
CA ALA A 63 12.58 -5.64 -4.36
C ALA A 63 11.75 -5.48 -3.08
N VAL A 64 10.54 -4.94 -3.24
CA VAL A 64 9.52 -4.79 -2.19
C VAL A 64 8.36 -5.71 -2.54
N ASN A 65 8.01 -6.61 -1.62
CA ASN A 65 6.82 -7.46 -1.71
C ASN A 65 6.36 -7.79 -0.30
N GLU A 66 5.51 -6.94 0.27
CA GLU A 66 5.05 -7.07 1.64
C GLU A 66 3.63 -6.53 1.80
N ASN A 67 2.94 -6.94 2.86
CA ASN A 67 1.60 -6.46 3.13
C ASN A 67 1.36 -6.34 4.64
N PHE A 68 0.46 -5.44 5.03
CA PHE A 68 0.19 -5.15 6.44
C PHE A 68 -1.26 -4.78 6.67
N GLY A 69 -1.87 -5.44 7.64
CA GLY A 69 -3.14 -5.09 8.24
C GLY A 69 -2.99 -4.90 9.75
N PHE A 70 -3.87 -4.15 10.38
CA PHE A 70 -3.86 -3.93 11.83
C PHE A 70 -5.08 -4.57 12.46
N THR A 71 -4.87 -5.45 13.44
CA THR A 71 -5.93 -6.27 14.02
C THR A 71 -5.79 -6.43 15.53
N ALA A 72 -6.85 -6.91 16.19
CA ALA A 72 -6.74 -7.43 17.55
C ALA A 72 -5.88 -8.71 17.53
N LYS A 73 -4.96 -8.85 18.49
CA LYS A 73 -4.10 -10.04 18.61
C LYS A 73 -4.92 -11.32 18.84
N THR A 74 -6.03 -11.20 19.55
CA THR A 74 -6.96 -12.30 19.81
C THR A 74 -8.37 -11.83 19.46
N ALA A 75 -9.01 -12.53 18.53
CA ALA A 75 -10.41 -12.30 18.20
C ALA A 75 -11.30 -12.86 19.32
N GLY A 76 -12.30 -12.07 19.76
CA GLY A 76 -13.22 -12.51 20.78
C GLY A 76 -14.15 -11.39 21.26
N PRO A 77 -15.11 -11.67 22.16
CA PRO A 77 -16.07 -10.69 22.67
C PRO A 77 -15.43 -9.45 23.31
N ALA A 78 -14.22 -9.59 23.87
CA ALA A 78 -13.48 -8.49 24.49
C ALA A 78 -13.23 -7.31 23.52
N VAL A 79 -13.14 -7.57 22.21
CA VAL A 79 -12.99 -6.54 21.18
C VAL A 79 -14.20 -5.60 21.10
N LEU A 80 -15.38 -6.09 21.50
CA LEU A 80 -16.61 -5.31 21.54
C LEU A 80 -16.73 -4.44 22.80
N ALA A 81 -15.97 -4.78 23.84
CA ALA A 81 -16.03 -4.13 25.16
C ALA A 81 -15.00 -3.02 25.36
N GLY A 82 -14.10 -2.79 24.41
CA GLY A 82 -13.09 -1.74 24.48
C GLY A 82 -11.71 -2.15 23.97
N PRO A 83 -10.67 -1.37 24.29
CA PRO A 83 -9.34 -1.60 23.75
C PRO A 83 -8.73 -2.93 24.14
N VAL A 84 -8.14 -3.63 23.16
CA VAL A 84 -7.44 -4.93 23.32
C VAL A 84 -6.03 -4.88 22.76
N THR A 85 -5.22 -5.88 23.09
CA THR A 85 -3.89 -6.03 22.49
C THR A 85 -4.01 -6.19 20.97
N HIS A 86 -3.14 -5.51 20.27
CA HIS A 86 -3.09 -5.46 18.80
C HIS A 86 -2.00 -6.35 18.22
N ALA A 87 -2.06 -6.51 16.89
CA ALA A 87 -1.01 -7.08 16.07
C ALA A 87 -1.02 -6.47 14.67
N ILE A 88 0.15 -6.41 14.04
CA ILE A 88 0.23 -6.27 12.59
C ILE A 88 0.07 -7.65 11.98
N TRP A 89 -0.95 -7.79 11.15
CA TRP A 89 -1.25 -9.01 10.41
C TRP A 89 -0.61 -8.95 9.03
N VAL A 90 -0.02 -10.06 8.60
CA VAL A 90 0.49 -10.25 7.24
C VAL A 90 -0.38 -11.32 6.58
N GLU A 91 -1.03 -10.95 5.48
CA GLU A 91 -1.90 -11.87 4.74
C GLU A 91 -1.06 -12.81 3.87
N GLU A 92 -1.43 -14.09 3.81
CA GLU A 92 -0.75 -15.05 2.94
C GLU A 92 -1.02 -14.73 1.46
N PRO A 93 -0.03 -14.87 0.54
CA PRO A 93 -0.18 -14.51 -0.88
C PRO A 93 -1.39 -15.16 -1.56
N LYS A 94 -1.72 -16.42 -1.22
CA LYS A 94 -2.87 -17.15 -1.77
C LYS A 94 -4.22 -16.50 -1.47
N TRP A 95 -4.30 -15.67 -0.40
CA TRP A 95 -5.51 -14.97 0.00
C TRP A 95 -5.59 -13.57 -0.58
N ILE A 96 -4.46 -12.90 -0.83
CA ILE A 96 -4.44 -11.54 -1.39
C ILE A 96 -5.21 -11.48 -2.71
N GLY A 97 -5.01 -12.47 -3.60
CA GLY A 97 -5.71 -12.55 -4.89
C GLY A 97 -7.22 -12.76 -4.80
N LYS A 98 -7.74 -13.09 -3.59
CA LYS A 98 -9.19 -13.28 -3.32
C LYS A 98 -9.82 -12.08 -2.62
N THR A 99 -9.08 -10.99 -2.47
CA THR A 99 -9.57 -9.77 -1.84
C THR A 99 -9.95 -8.71 -2.88
N ASN A 100 -10.70 -7.72 -2.44
CA ASN A 100 -11.07 -6.57 -3.26
C ASN A 100 -9.92 -5.56 -3.27
N ARG A 101 -9.25 -5.37 -4.40
CA ARG A 101 -8.31 -4.26 -4.60
C ARG A 101 -9.08 -3.03 -5.04
N HIS A 102 -9.16 -1.99 -4.22
CA HIS A 102 -9.92 -0.77 -4.47
C HIS A 102 -9.17 0.20 -5.38
N PHE A 103 -7.94 0.53 -5.02
CA PHE A 103 -7.08 1.44 -5.78
C PHE A 103 -5.61 1.17 -5.46
N THR A 104 -4.74 1.77 -6.25
CA THR A 104 -3.29 1.66 -6.09
C THR A 104 -2.66 3.04 -6.25
N LEU A 105 -1.73 3.39 -5.38
CA LEU A 105 -0.84 4.53 -5.50
C LEU A 105 0.52 4.06 -5.99
N THR A 106 1.20 4.92 -6.73
CA THR A 106 2.63 4.77 -7.00
C THR A 106 3.35 5.83 -6.18
N VAL A 107 4.32 5.43 -5.38
CA VAL A 107 5.04 6.31 -4.45
C VAL A 107 6.54 6.16 -4.65
N ASP A 108 7.27 7.23 -4.33
CA ASP A 108 8.73 7.24 -4.27
C ASP A 108 9.25 6.53 -3.00
N ASP A 109 10.56 6.29 -2.96
CA ASP A 109 11.24 5.63 -1.85
C ASP A 109 11.05 6.37 -0.53
N ALA A 110 11.06 7.70 -0.53
CA ALA A 110 10.91 8.50 0.68
C ALA A 110 9.50 8.34 1.28
N THR A 111 8.47 8.35 0.45
CA THR A 111 7.09 8.13 0.85
C THR A 111 6.87 6.69 1.32
N TYR A 112 7.40 5.70 0.61
CA TYR A 112 7.39 4.31 1.04
C TYR A 112 8.03 4.15 2.43
N ARG A 113 9.21 4.72 2.68
CA ARG A 113 9.86 4.66 3.99
C ARG A 113 9.02 5.29 5.11
N LYS A 114 8.33 6.40 4.83
CA LYS A 114 7.38 7.00 5.80
C LYS A 114 6.22 6.05 6.10
N MET A 115 5.65 5.40 5.09
CA MET A 115 4.60 4.40 5.27
C MET A 115 5.09 3.20 6.10
N ARG A 116 6.32 2.73 5.83
CA ARG A 116 6.92 1.63 6.61
C ARG A 116 7.19 2.03 8.07
N ALA A 117 7.66 3.25 8.31
CA ALA A 117 7.83 3.77 9.66
C ALA A 117 6.49 3.83 10.42
N GLU A 118 5.40 4.22 9.75
CA GLU A 118 4.05 4.20 10.33
C GLU A 118 3.61 2.77 10.69
N VAL A 119 3.85 1.79 9.82
CA VAL A 119 3.59 0.36 10.13
C VAL A 119 4.30 -0.06 11.42
N GLU A 120 5.58 0.31 11.58
CA GLU A 120 6.34 -0.03 12.79
C GLU A 120 5.86 0.74 14.02
N ALA A 121 5.43 1.99 13.87
CA ALA A 121 4.82 2.75 14.96
C ALA A 121 3.55 2.07 15.49
N TRP A 122 2.67 1.59 14.59
CA TRP A 122 1.49 0.84 15.00
C TRP A 122 1.82 -0.54 15.58
N ARG A 123 2.82 -1.23 15.03
CA ARG A 123 3.30 -2.53 15.55
C ARG A 123 3.78 -2.43 16.99
N ASN A 124 4.53 -1.36 17.29
CA ASN A 124 5.22 -1.18 18.57
C ASN A 124 4.45 -0.25 19.53
N ALA A 125 3.20 0.08 19.22
CA ALA A 125 2.39 0.92 20.09
C ALA A 125 2.19 0.25 21.47
N PRO A 126 2.24 0.99 22.59
CA PRO A 126 2.18 0.41 23.91
C PRO A 126 0.77 -0.05 24.30
N GLY A 127 0.70 -1.15 25.08
CA GLY A 127 -0.52 -1.57 25.76
C GLY A 127 -1.61 -2.13 24.84
N LYS A 128 -2.87 -1.91 25.23
CA LYS A 128 -4.08 -2.30 24.49
C LYS A 128 -4.40 -1.24 23.45
N TYR A 129 -3.86 -1.36 22.24
CA TYR A 129 -3.94 -0.30 21.24
C TYR A 129 -5.01 -0.51 20.18
N TYR A 130 -5.53 -1.73 19.99
CA TYR A 130 -6.63 -1.97 19.06
C TYR A 130 -7.98 -1.64 19.70
N ASP A 131 -8.76 -0.80 19.02
CA ASP A 131 -10.11 -0.40 19.44
C ASP A 131 -11.00 -0.21 18.21
N LEU A 132 -12.19 -0.82 18.21
CA LEU A 132 -13.07 -0.87 17.05
C LEU A 132 -13.54 0.51 16.58
N ASP A 133 -13.66 1.48 17.47
CA ASP A 133 -14.25 2.76 17.16
C ASP A 133 -13.21 3.86 16.94
N THR A 134 -11.98 3.68 17.45
CA THR A 134 -10.96 4.74 17.41
C THR A 134 -9.62 4.34 16.80
N ARG A 135 -9.27 3.04 16.79
CA ARG A 135 -7.97 2.53 16.30
C ARG A 135 -8.07 1.11 15.77
N ASN A 136 -8.78 0.94 14.66
CA ASN A 136 -8.94 -0.35 13.98
C ASN A 136 -8.19 -0.38 12.64
N CYS A 137 -8.42 -1.42 11.84
CA CYS A 137 -7.78 -1.58 10.51
C CYS A 137 -8.06 -0.41 9.56
N ILE A 138 -9.23 0.23 9.65
CA ILE A 138 -9.60 1.39 8.83
C ILE A 138 -8.72 2.59 9.18
N HIS A 139 -8.51 2.86 10.46
CA HIS A 139 -7.66 3.96 10.91
C HIS A 139 -6.19 3.75 10.52
N PHE A 140 -5.68 2.51 10.64
CA PHE A 140 -4.33 2.16 10.20
C PHE A 140 -4.15 2.39 8.69
N VAL A 141 -5.03 1.82 7.86
CA VAL A 141 -4.96 1.97 6.40
C VAL A 141 -5.17 3.44 5.99
N GLY A 142 -6.01 4.16 6.72
CA GLY A 142 -6.22 5.59 6.50
C GLY A 142 -4.97 6.43 6.75
N LYS A 143 -4.16 6.08 7.76
CA LYS A 143 -2.86 6.74 7.97
C LYS A 143 -1.91 6.51 6.81
N ILE A 144 -1.83 5.29 6.31
CA ILE A 144 -1.02 4.98 5.11
C ILE A 144 -1.52 5.76 3.90
N ALA A 145 -2.85 5.85 3.70
CA ALA A 145 -3.46 6.63 2.62
C ALA A 145 -3.13 8.14 2.73
N GLN A 146 -3.19 8.71 3.95
CA GLN A 146 -2.81 10.10 4.20
C GLN A 146 -1.34 10.38 3.88
N ILE A 147 -0.42 9.48 4.25
CA ILE A 147 1.01 9.59 3.89
C ILE A 147 1.18 9.58 2.37
N GLY A 148 0.34 8.83 1.65
CA GLY A 148 0.27 8.83 0.18
C GLY A 148 -0.42 10.04 -0.44
N GLY A 149 -0.80 11.05 0.36
CA GLY A 149 -1.38 12.30 -0.12
C GLY A 149 -2.90 12.25 -0.37
N LEU A 150 -3.60 11.20 0.06
CA LEU A 150 -5.05 11.11 -0.12
C LEU A 150 -5.81 11.89 0.95
N LYS A 151 -6.98 12.40 0.55
CA LYS A 151 -8.00 12.89 1.48
C LYS A 151 -8.63 11.68 2.18
N VAL A 152 -8.69 11.73 3.52
CA VAL A 152 -9.21 10.64 4.35
C VAL A 152 -10.08 11.22 5.45
N ASP A 153 -11.24 10.63 5.63
CA ASP A 153 -12.10 10.83 6.80
C ASP A 153 -12.62 9.50 7.34
N TYR A 154 -13.31 9.55 8.48
CA TYR A 154 -13.74 8.35 9.19
C TYR A 154 -15.21 8.46 9.62
N PRO A 155 -16.18 8.34 8.68
CA PRO A 155 -17.60 8.38 9.02
C PRO A 155 -17.96 7.26 10.00
N LYS A 156 -18.61 7.58 11.12
CA LYS A 156 -18.96 6.61 12.17
C LYS A 156 -19.72 5.40 11.64
N SER A 157 -20.58 5.59 10.65
CA SER A 157 -21.36 4.51 10.01
C SER A 157 -20.51 3.52 9.22
N MET A 158 -19.23 3.85 8.94
CA MET A 158 -18.32 3.04 8.13
C MET A 158 -17.18 2.40 8.93
N LEU A 159 -16.98 2.73 10.22
CA LEU A 159 -15.85 2.26 11.03
C LEU A 159 -15.74 0.72 11.18
N ARG A 160 -16.80 -0.02 10.85
CA ARG A 160 -16.83 -1.49 10.86
C ARG A 160 -17.16 -2.07 9.48
N LYS A 161 -17.05 -1.26 8.40
CA LYS A 161 -17.38 -1.63 7.02
C LYS A 161 -16.22 -1.29 6.07
N PRO A 162 -15.11 -2.05 6.11
CA PRO A 162 -13.87 -1.72 5.39
C PRO A 162 -14.07 -1.49 3.89
N ARG A 163 -14.87 -2.34 3.21
CA ARG A 163 -15.16 -2.19 1.78
C ARG A 163 -15.89 -0.87 1.48
N SER A 164 -16.93 -0.58 2.25
CA SER A 164 -17.69 0.68 2.07
C SER A 164 -16.82 1.90 2.33
N TRP A 165 -15.97 1.82 3.36
CA TRP A 165 -15.04 2.89 3.67
C TRP A 165 -13.98 3.11 2.57
N LEU A 166 -13.36 2.07 2.00
CA LEU A 166 -12.44 2.23 0.89
C LEU A 166 -13.11 2.75 -0.40
N ASN A 167 -14.37 2.38 -0.66
CA ASN A 167 -15.16 2.99 -1.74
C ASN A 167 -15.33 4.50 -1.50
N HIS A 168 -15.68 4.89 -0.27
CA HIS A 168 -15.81 6.29 0.11
C HIS A 168 -14.48 7.05 -0.02
N ILE A 169 -13.34 6.46 0.37
CA ILE A 169 -12.02 7.07 0.10
C ILE A 169 -11.78 7.25 -1.40
N SER A 170 -12.20 6.31 -2.24
CA SER A 170 -12.11 6.46 -3.71
C SER A 170 -12.96 7.65 -4.21
N GLU A 171 -14.14 7.86 -3.65
CA GLU A 171 -15.03 8.98 -3.99
C GLU A 171 -14.45 10.34 -3.56
N LEU A 172 -13.80 10.40 -2.38
CA LEU A 172 -13.09 11.61 -1.91
C LEU A 172 -11.86 11.96 -2.76
N ASN A 173 -11.35 11.01 -3.55
CA ASN A 173 -10.12 11.10 -4.33
C ASN A 173 -10.36 10.71 -5.80
N PRO A 174 -11.14 11.49 -6.58
CA PRO A 174 -11.55 11.15 -7.94
C PRO A 174 -10.36 11.00 -8.90
N GLN A 175 -9.20 11.60 -8.59
CA GLN A 175 -7.95 11.43 -9.35
C GLN A 175 -7.45 9.99 -9.40
N LEU A 176 -7.92 9.11 -8.50
CA LEU A 176 -7.59 7.68 -8.50
C LEU A 176 -8.25 6.92 -9.66
N GLY A 177 -9.30 7.47 -10.28
CA GLY A 177 -10.07 6.79 -11.33
C GLY A 177 -10.69 5.46 -10.89
N ALA A 178 -10.76 5.20 -9.58
CA ALA A 178 -11.23 3.94 -9.02
C ALA A 178 -12.75 3.84 -9.07
N LYS A 179 -13.25 2.64 -9.43
CA LYS A 179 -14.69 2.36 -9.43
C LYS A 179 -15.09 1.71 -8.11
N PRO A 180 -16.27 2.06 -7.56
CA PRO A 180 -16.79 1.42 -6.34
C PRO A 180 -16.94 -0.10 -6.53
N ILE A 181 -16.50 -0.86 -5.56
CA ILE A 181 -16.64 -2.32 -5.53
C ILE A 181 -18.03 -2.64 -4.98
N ARG A 182 -18.83 -3.27 -5.84
CA ARG A 182 -20.16 -3.77 -5.50
C ARG A 182 -20.06 -5.23 -5.02
N GLY A 183 -20.99 -5.68 -4.21
CA GLY A 183 -21.02 -7.07 -3.78
C GLY A 183 -22.10 -7.33 -2.78
#